data_6ca756899d4643660e61251d8a29072a
#
_entry.id   6ca756899d4643660e61251d8a29072a
#
_cell.length_a   1.000
_cell.length_b   1.000
_cell.length_c   1.000
_cell.angle_alpha   90.00
_cell.angle_beta   90.00
_cell.angle_gamma   90.00
#
_symmetry.space_group_name_H-M   'P 1'
#
loop_
_entity.id
_entity.type
_entity.pdbx_description
1 polymer ?
#
loop_
_entity_poly.entity_id
_entity_poly.type
_entity_poly.pdbx_seq_one_letter_code
_entity_poly.pdbx_strand_id
1 'polypeptide(L)'
;MAASLAVDAREAFARAKVTLSQSQRDLVEYARASTNEASGERDRLLESVVMAYRSGDRQVWAAVLLDLLTPAVLERLRHFRPEPPAIDSDDVRDEFVVQLLEAAATMPFPAGLRFAERRLILRAGQGVRRWLRKERRWRGACQTLESVVKEESK
;
A
#
# COMPACT_ATOMS: atom_id res chain seq x y z
N MET A 1 16.06 3.50 0.32
CA MET A 1 14.84 2.65 0.20
C MET A 1 13.54 3.44 0.18
N ALA A 2 13.34 4.45 1.02
CA ALA A 2 12.19 5.37 0.92
C ALA A 2 12.09 6.10 -0.45
N ALA A 3 13.24 6.31 -1.11
CA ALA A 3 13.31 6.98 -2.40
C ALA A 3 12.69 6.19 -3.57
N SER A 4 12.71 4.84 -3.54
CA SER A 4 12.21 4.02 -4.66
C SER A 4 10.70 4.06 -4.79
N LEU A 5 9.95 3.87 -3.69
CA LEU A 5 8.48 3.95 -3.71
C LEU A 5 7.98 5.34 -4.14
N ALA A 6 8.67 6.38 -3.66
CA ALA A 6 8.33 7.76 -4.04
C ALA A 6 8.72 8.07 -5.49
N VAL A 7 9.78 7.48 -6.02
CA VAL A 7 10.21 7.63 -7.43
C VAL A 7 9.24 6.89 -8.33
N ASP A 8 8.91 5.63 -8.04
CA ASP A 8 7.99 4.82 -8.84
C ASP A 8 6.58 5.43 -8.87
N ALA A 9 6.10 5.92 -7.72
CA ALA A 9 4.82 6.64 -7.64
C ALA A 9 4.87 7.97 -8.40
N ARG A 10 5.98 8.71 -8.35
CA ARG A 10 6.15 9.96 -9.10
C ARG A 10 6.26 9.74 -10.60
N GLU A 11 6.95 8.70 -11.04
CA GLU A 11 7.04 8.37 -12.47
C GLU A 11 5.72 7.86 -13.03
N ALA A 12 5.02 7.01 -12.29
CA ALA A 12 3.66 6.58 -12.63
C ALA A 12 2.71 7.78 -12.66
N PHE A 13 2.85 8.71 -11.71
CA PHE A 13 2.09 9.94 -11.66
C PHE A 13 2.43 10.90 -12.81
N ALA A 14 3.70 11.05 -13.18
CA ALA A 14 4.10 11.87 -14.32
C ALA A 14 3.54 11.31 -15.64
N ARG A 15 3.53 10.00 -15.81
CA ARG A 15 2.89 9.31 -16.94
C ARG A 15 1.37 9.50 -16.93
N ALA A 16 0.74 9.39 -15.76
CA ALA A 16 -0.69 9.59 -15.57
C ALA A 16 -1.13 11.04 -15.82
N LYS A 17 -0.30 12.02 -15.50
CA LYS A 17 -0.58 13.44 -15.69
C LYS A 17 -0.84 13.83 -17.15
N VAL A 18 -0.27 13.10 -18.10
CA VAL A 18 -0.49 13.32 -19.55
C VAL A 18 -1.89 12.86 -19.99
N THR A 19 -2.48 11.89 -19.28
CA THR A 19 -3.77 11.27 -19.64
C THR A 19 -4.94 11.73 -18.77
N LEU A 20 -4.69 12.51 -17.73
CA LEU A 20 -5.74 12.98 -16.82
C LEU A 20 -6.57 14.11 -17.41
N SER A 21 -7.89 14.08 -17.20
CA SER A 21 -8.77 15.22 -17.46
C SER A 21 -8.43 16.42 -16.55
N GLN A 22 -8.86 17.62 -16.92
CA GLN A 22 -8.59 18.81 -16.11
C GLN A 22 -9.07 18.65 -14.66
N SER A 23 -10.30 18.13 -14.46
CA SER A 23 -10.84 17.88 -13.12
C SER A 23 -10.01 16.89 -12.30
N GLN A 24 -9.43 15.89 -12.94
CA GLN A 24 -8.55 14.94 -12.28
C GLN A 24 -7.21 15.56 -11.91
N ARG A 25 -6.67 16.45 -12.76
CA ARG A 25 -5.45 17.21 -12.46
C ARG A 25 -5.64 18.14 -11.28
N ASP A 26 -6.76 18.85 -11.24
CA ASP A 26 -7.11 19.76 -10.15
C ASP A 26 -7.22 19.01 -8.83
N LEU A 27 -7.82 17.81 -8.85
CA LEU A 27 -7.95 16.94 -7.69
C LEU A 27 -6.61 16.45 -7.17
N VAL A 28 -5.69 16.15 -8.07
CA VAL A 28 -4.33 15.72 -7.76
C VAL A 28 -3.48 16.89 -7.23
N GLU A 29 -3.60 18.07 -7.81
CA GLU A 29 -2.90 19.26 -7.31
C GLU A 29 -3.44 19.69 -5.95
N TYR A 30 -4.75 19.62 -5.74
CA TYR A 30 -5.37 19.82 -4.44
C TYR A 30 -4.88 18.80 -3.40
N ALA A 31 -4.76 17.53 -3.79
CA ALA A 31 -4.20 16.47 -2.94
C ALA A 31 -2.79 16.77 -2.44
N ARG A 32 -1.95 17.33 -3.30
CA ARG A 32 -0.57 17.70 -2.95
C ARG A 32 -0.51 18.93 -2.04
N ALA A 33 -1.40 19.90 -2.26
CA ALA A 33 -1.46 21.11 -1.46
C ALA A 33 -2.01 20.83 -0.05
N SER A 34 -2.90 19.85 0.10
CA SER A 34 -3.66 19.56 1.33
C SER A 34 -2.91 18.75 2.39
N THR A 35 -1.61 18.50 2.24
CA THR A 35 -0.82 17.71 3.21
C THR A 35 -0.85 18.27 4.64
N ASN A 36 -1.28 19.52 4.83
CA ASN A 36 -1.33 20.22 6.12
C ASN A 36 -2.74 20.68 6.52
N GLU A 37 -3.79 20.32 5.77
CA GLU A 37 -5.15 20.79 6.07
C GLU A 37 -5.91 19.87 7.04
N ALA A 38 -6.99 20.42 7.61
CA ALA A 38 -7.81 19.73 8.61
C ALA A 38 -8.24 18.33 8.16
N SER A 39 -8.24 17.37 9.09
CA SER A 39 -8.47 15.93 8.82
C SER A 39 -9.73 15.64 7.99
N GLY A 40 -10.74 16.49 8.02
CA GLY A 40 -11.98 16.31 7.27
C GLY A 40 -11.85 16.52 5.76
N GLU A 41 -11.01 17.46 5.32
CA GLU A 41 -10.76 17.70 3.88
C GLU A 41 -9.91 16.57 3.30
N ARG A 42 -8.93 16.08 4.05
CA ARG A 42 -8.12 14.94 3.66
C ARG A 42 -8.97 13.67 3.55
N ASP A 43 -9.92 13.45 4.44
CA ASP A 43 -10.86 12.33 4.38
C ASP A 43 -11.73 12.38 3.11
N ARG A 44 -12.26 13.54 2.76
CA ARG A 44 -13.04 13.75 1.51
C ARG A 44 -12.20 13.52 0.27
N LEU A 45 -10.96 13.96 0.29
CA LEU A 45 -10.03 13.75 -0.79
C LEU A 45 -9.74 12.26 -0.99
N LEU A 46 -9.43 11.55 0.08
CA LEU A 46 -9.21 10.09 0.02
C LEU A 46 -10.45 9.35 -0.45
N GLU A 47 -11.64 9.75 -0.01
CA GLU A 47 -12.90 9.21 -0.52
C GLU A 47 -12.98 9.36 -2.04
N SER A 48 -12.73 10.55 -2.57
CA SER A 48 -12.76 10.82 -4.01
C SER A 48 -11.74 9.99 -4.77
N VAL A 49 -10.52 9.87 -4.26
CA VAL A 49 -9.45 9.08 -4.89
C VAL A 49 -9.77 7.59 -4.85
N VAL A 50 -10.28 7.06 -3.75
CA VAL A 50 -10.68 5.65 -3.63
C VAL A 50 -11.85 5.33 -4.57
N MET A 51 -12.84 6.21 -4.68
CA MET A 51 -13.96 6.02 -5.63
C MET A 51 -13.47 6.05 -7.08
N ALA A 52 -12.57 6.95 -7.42
CA ALA A 52 -11.95 7.01 -8.74
C ALA A 52 -11.09 5.76 -9.03
N TYR A 53 -10.38 5.22 -8.05
CA TYR A 53 -9.64 3.96 -8.16
C TYR A 53 -10.57 2.77 -8.44
N ARG A 54 -11.75 2.73 -7.83
CA ARG A 54 -12.73 1.65 -8.01
C ARG A 54 -13.43 1.69 -9.37
N SER A 55 -13.71 2.89 -9.87
CA SER A 55 -14.55 3.09 -11.06
C SER A 55 -13.79 3.49 -12.32
N GLY A 56 -12.54 3.97 -12.19
CA GLY A 56 -11.75 4.51 -13.28
C GLY A 56 -10.55 3.65 -13.69
N ASP A 57 -9.53 4.29 -14.26
CA ASP A 57 -8.26 3.65 -14.59
C ASP A 57 -7.48 3.34 -13.32
N ARG A 58 -7.44 2.06 -12.95
CA ARG A 58 -6.78 1.60 -11.74
C ARG A 58 -5.29 1.89 -11.70
N GLN A 59 -4.59 1.86 -12.82
CA GLN A 59 -3.16 2.15 -12.85
C GLN A 59 -2.88 3.60 -12.47
N VAL A 60 -3.64 4.52 -13.04
CA VAL A 60 -3.52 5.95 -12.77
C VAL A 60 -3.86 6.25 -11.31
N TRP A 61 -5.01 5.77 -10.85
CA TRP A 61 -5.49 6.08 -9.51
C TRP A 61 -4.75 5.33 -8.40
N ALA A 62 -4.18 4.15 -8.68
CA ALA A 62 -3.25 3.48 -7.77
C ALA A 62 -2.00 4.34 -7.54
N ALA A 63 -1.42 4.92 -8.59
CA ALA A 63 -0.27 5.80 -8.46
C ALA A 63 -0.58 7.05 -7.64
N VAL A 64 -1.75 7.66 -7.85
CA VAL A 64 -2.23 8.82 -7.08
C VAL A 64 -2.41 8.46 -5.60
N LEU A 65 -3.06 7.33 -5.34
CA LEU A 65 -3.31 6.86 -3.98
C LEU A 65 -2.02 6.56 -3.24
N LEU A 66 -1.06 5.90 -3.88
CA LEU A 66 0.25 5.59 -3.31
C LEU A 66 1.07 6.86 -3.04
N ASP A 67 1.09 7.83 -3.96
CA ASP A 67 1.77 9.11 -3.75
C ASP A 67 1.18 9.87 -2.55
N LEU A 68 -0.14 9.90 -2.45
CA LEU A 68 -0.86 10.56 -1.36
C LEU A 68 -0.59 9.89 0.00
N LEU A 69 -0.50 8.56 0.04
CA LEU A 69 -0.35 7.79 1.27
C LEU A 69 1.12 7.44 1.60
N THR A 70 2.08 7.77 0.75
CA THR A 70 3.50 7.45 0.95
C THR A 70 4.03 7.81 2.35
N PRO A 71 3.80 9.02 2.91
CA PRO A 71 4.29 9.34 4.25
C PRO A 71 3.75 8.40 5.33
N ALA A 72 2.45 8.06 5.28
CA ALA A 72 1.82 7.18 6.22
C ALA A 72 2.27 5.71 6.05
N VAL A 73 2.49 5.27 4.81
CA VAL A 73 3.04 3.95 4.50
C VAL A 73 4.46 3.81 5.07
N LEU A 74 5.34 4.77 4.82
CA LEU A 74 6.72 4.76 5.32
C LEU A 74 6.77 4.75 6.84
N GLU A 75 5.92 5.54 7.50
CA GLU A 75 5.82 5.54 8.96
C GLU A 75 5.36 4.17 9.48
N ARG A 76 4.39 3.56 8.82
CA ARG A 76 3.88 2.24 9.22
C ARG A 76 4.89 1.13 8.99
N LEU A 77 5.65 1.16 7.89
CA LEU A 77 6.67 0.17 7.57
C LEU A 77 7.76 0.06 8.64
N ARG A 78 8.06 1.11 9.37
CA ARG A 78 9.00 1.10 10.50
C ARG A 78 8.60 0.14 11.63
N HIS A 79 7.34 -0.23 11.72
CA HIS A 79 6.82 -1.17 12.72
C HIS A 79 6.93 -2.64 12.30
N PHE A 80 7.32 -2.92 11.07
CA PHE A 80 7.54 -4.27 10.59
C PHE A 80 9.02 -4.59 10.61
N ARG A 81 9.37 -5.74 11.21
CA ARG A 81 10.73 -6.24 11.23
C ARG A 81 10.90 -7.29 10.15
N PRO A 82 11.78 -7.10 9.16
CA PRO A 82 12.13 -8.14 8.22
C PRO A 82 12.88 -9.27 8.95
N GLU A 83 12.80 -10.47 8.40
CA GLU A 83 13.48 -11.67 8.91
C GLU A 83 14.44 -12.20 7.82
N PRO A 84 15.62 -11.55 7.63
CA PRO A 84 16.59 -12.01 6.64
C PRO A 84 17.17 -13.40 7.02
N PRO A 85 17.62 -14.20 6.04
CA PRO A 85 17.66 -13.87 4.60
C PRO A 85 16.32 -14.10 3.89
N ALA A 86 15.38 -14.61 4.59
CA ALA A 86 14.17 -15.19 4.03
C ALA A 86 13.09 -14.15 3.64
N ILE A 87 12.92 -13.10 4.42
CA ILE A 87 12.01 -11.98 4.15
C ILE A 87 12.81 -10.71 4.36
N ASP A 88 13.00 -9.93 3.31
CA ASP A 88 13.68 -8.64 3.42
C ASP A 88 12.69 -7.47 3.54
N SER A 89 13.23 -6.26 3.68
CA SER A 89 12.43 -5.05 3.80
C SER A 89 11.66 -4.73 2.52
N ASP A 90 12.18 -5.13 1.35
CA ASP A 90 11.56 -4.89 0.07
C ASP A 90 10.33 -5.80 -0.11
N ASP A 91 10.42 -7.06 0.31
CA ASP A 91 9.30 -8.00 0.33
C ASP A 91 8.14 -7.45 1.18
N VAL A 92 8.45 -6.95 2.38
CA VAL A 92 7.44 -6.36 3.30
C VAL A 92 6.81 -5.11 2.69
N ARG A 93 7.61 -4.26 2.07
CA ARG A 93 7.13 -3.05 1.39
C ARG A 93 6.20 -3.39 0.25
N ASP A 94 6.60 -4.30 -0.61
CA ASP A 94 5.83 -4.68 -1.79
C ASP A 94 4.50 -5.33 -1.38
N GLU A 95 4.52 -6.19 -0.37
CA GLU A 95 3.29 -6.74 0.20
C GLU A 95 2.40 -5.66 0.83
N PHE A 96 2.99 -4.66 1.48
CA PHE A 96 2.20 -3.55 2.03
C PHE A 96 1.46 -2.78 0.94
N VAL A 97 2.12 -2.52 -0.19
CA VAL A 97 1.49 -1.86 -1.35
C VAL A 97 0.33 -2.70 -1.88
N VAL A 98 0.51 -4.01 -2.04
CA VAL A 98 -0.55 -4.92 -2.49
C VAL A 98 -1.74 -4.88 -1.52
N GLN A 99 -1.50 -4.99 -0.23
CA GLN A 99 -2.54 -4.97 0.79
C GLN A 99 -3.26 -3.62 0.89
N LEU A 100 -2.55 -2.52 0.64
CA LEU A 100 -3.12 -1.17 0.61
C LEU A 100 -4.08 -1.00 -0.58
N LEU A 101 -3.67 -1.43 -1.76
CA LEU A 101 -4.51 -1.38 -2.96
C LEU A 101 -5.72 -2.32 -2.84
N GLU A 102 -5.55 -3.49 -2.25
CA GLU A 102 -6.67 -4.39 -1.95
C GLU A 102 -7.64 -3.77 -0.94
N ALA A 103 -7.13 -3.13 0.11
CA ALA A 103 -7.96 -2.40 1.06
C ALA A 103 -8.75 -1.27 0.38
N ALA A 104 -8.10 -0.50 -0.49
CA ALA A 104 -8.76 0.55 -1.26
C ALA A 104 -9.85 -0.01 -2.19
N ALA A 105 -9.65 -1.20 -2.76
CA ALA A 105 -10.62 -1.84 -3.64
C ALA A 105 -11.83 -2.42 -2.89
N THR A 106 -11.64 -2.95 -1.68
CA THR A 106 -12.62 -3.82 -1.01
C THR A 106 -13.15 -3.32 0.32
N MET A 107 -12.40 -2.44 1.02
CA MET A 107 -12.83 -1.93 2.32
C MET A 107 -14.11 -1.09 2.17
N PRO A 108 -15.10 -1.24 3.08
CA PRO A 108 -16.24 -0.33 3.12
C PRO A 108 -15.79 1.12 3.28
N PHE A 109 -16.21 1.97 2.34
CA PHE A 109 -15.82 3.39 2.30
C PHE A 109 -17.08 4.25 2.17
N PRO A 110 -17.89 4.35 3.24
CA PRO A 110 -19.12 5.15 3.20
C PRO A 110 -18.81 6.64 3.05
N ALA A 111 -19.73 7.39 2.49
CA ALA A 111 -19.62 8.84 2.41
C ALA A 111 -19.42 9.44 3.81
N GLY A 112 -18.48 10.37 3.92
CA GLY A 112 -18.13 11.01 5.18
C GLY A 112 -17.32 10.12 6.15
N LEU A 113 -16.66 9.06 5.66
CA LEU A 113 -15.77 8.23 6.48
C LEU A 113 -14.70 9.08 7.15
N ARG A 114 -14.63 9.01 8.47
CA ARG A 114 -13.61 9.71 9.25
C ARG A 114 -12.36 8.85 9.43
N PHE A 115 -11.20 9.52 9.49
CA PHE A 115 -9.90 8.88 9.64
C PHE A 115 -9.61 7.86 8.53
N ALA A 116 -9.99 8.18 7.30
CA ALA A 116 -9.89 7.30 6.14
C ALA A 116 -8.47 6.79 5.91
N GLU A 117 -7.46 7.67 5.98
CA GLU A 117 -6.04 7.30 5.85
C GLU A 117 -5.65 6.25 6.90
N ARG A 118 -5.93 6.53 8.17
CA ARG A 118 -5.60 5.61 9.26
C ARG A 118 -6.27 4.25 9.08
N ARG A 119 -7.53 4.24 8.63
CA ARG A 119 -8.27 2.98 8.40
C ARG A 119 -7.65 2.16 7.27
N LEU A 120 -7.29 2.79 6.15
CA LEU A 120 -6.60 2.14 5.04
C LEU A 120 -5.25 1.56 5.47
N ILE A 121 -4.44 2.35 6.16
CA ILE A 121 -3.11 1.92 6.63
C ILE A 121 -3.21 0.79 7.66
N LEU A 122 -4.16 0.85 8.59
CA LEU A 122 -4.38 -0.24 9.56
C LEU A 122 -4.84 -1.52 8.86
N ARG A 123 -5.74 -1.43 7.90
CA ARG A 123 -6.22 -2.59 7.13
C ARG A 123 -5.10 -3.23 6.34
N ALA A 124 -4.28 -2.45 5.66
CA ALA A 124 -3.10 -2.93 4.94
C ALA A 124 -2.11 -3.59 5.90
N GLY A 125 -1.81 -2.97 7.03
CA GLY A 125 -0.92 -3.53 8.04
C GLY A 125 -1.40 -4.87 8.61
N GLN A 126 -2.71 -5.04 8.80
CA GLN A 126 -3.30 -6.33 9.19
C GLN A 126 -3.10 -7.39 8.11
N GLY A 127 -3.23 -7.02 6.84
CA GLY A 127 -2.96 -7.90 5.69
C GLY A 127 -1.51 -8.38 5.68
N VAL A 128 -0.56 -7.47 5.84
CA VAL A 128 0.88 -7.80 5.91
C VAL A 128 1.18 -8.74 7.08
N ARG A 129 0.59 -8.51 8.26
CA ARG A 129 0.77 -9.42 9.41
C ARG A 129 0.25 -10.82 9.14
N ARG A 130 -0.90 -10.95 8.45
CA ARG A 130 -1.43 -12.26 8.04
C ARG A 130 -0.50 -12.94 7.04
N TRP A 131 0.01 -12.20 6.06
CA TRP A 131 0.96 -12.68 5.09
C TRP A 131 2.26 -13.16 5.77
N LEU A 132 2.87 -12.37 6.66
CA LEU A 132 4.06 -12.75 7.41
C LEU A 132 3.87 -14.05 8.19
N ARG A 133 2.72 -14.23 8.86
CA ARG A 133 2.41 -15.48 9.58
C ARG A 133 2.32 -16.67 8.64
N LYS A 134 1.73 -16.50 7.47
CA LYS A 134 1.64 -17.54 6.43
C LYS A 134 3.02 -17.91 5.91
N GLU A 135 3.85 -16.94 5.61
CA GLU A 135 5.22 -17.15 5.15
C GLU A 135 6.08 -17.90 6.18
N ARG A 136 5.98 -17.53 7.44
CA ARG A 136 6.69 -18.23 8.53
C ARG A 136 6.28 -19.69 8.65
N ARG A 137 4.99 -19.99 8.54
CA ARG A 137 4.48 -21.36 8.59
C ARG A 137 4.97 -22.18 7.39
N TRP A 138 4.91 -21.61 6.21
CA TRP A 138 5.37 -22.26 4.99
C TRP A 138 6.85 -22.62 5.06
N ARG A 139 7.68 -21.70 5.50
CA ARG A 139 9.13 -21.91 5.64
C ARG A 139 9.47 -22.93 6.72
N GLY A 140 8.78 -22.92 7.84
CA GLY A 140 8.93 -23.94 8.86
C GLY A 140 8.62 -25.34 8.32
N ALA A 141 7.56 -25.49 7.52
CA ALA A 141 7.21 -26.74 6.87
C ALA A 141 8.29 -27.19 5.85
N CYS A 142 8.82 -26.28 5.03
CA CYS A 142 9.89 -26.58 4.07
C CYS A 142 11.18 -27.04 4.77
N GLN A 143 11.59 -26.39 5.85
CA GLN A 143 12.77 -26.80 6.61
C GLN A 143 12.62 -28.19 7.24
N THR A 144 11.43 -28.52 7.71
CA THR A 144 11.14 -29.86 8.24
C THR A 144 11.24 -30.93 7.16
N LEU A 145 10.71 -30.66 5.96
CA LEU A 145 10.81 -31.59 4.82
C LEU A 145 12.27 -31.79 4.37
N GLU A 146 13.06 -30.73 4.30
CA GLU A 146 14.48 -30.81 3.96
C GLU A 146 15.28 -31.63 4.97
N SER A 147 14.97 -31.53 6.26
CA SER A 147 15.62 -32.31 7.30
C SER A 147 15.28 -33.81 7.19
N VAL A 148 14.03 -34.15 6.92
CA VAL A 148 13.59 -35.53 6.72
C VAL A 148 14.28 -36.16 5.51
N VAL A 149 14.32 -35.46 4.38
CA VAL A 149 14.98 -35.95 3.15
C VAL A 149 16.49 -36.20 3.36
N LYS A 150 17.16 -35.36 4.16
CA LYS A 150 18.58 -35.54 4.49
C LYS A 150 18.82 -36.75 5.40
N GLU A 151 17.92 -37.08 6.29
CA GLU A 151 18.01 -38.26 7.16
C GLU A 151 17.78 -39.55 6.40
N GLU A 152 16.87 -39.61 5.43
CA GLU A 152 16.60 -40.76 4.60
C GLU A 152 17.72 -41.06 3.57
N SER A 153 18.60 -40.08 3.31
CA SER A 153 19.70 -40.18 2.34
C SER A 153 21.03 -40.64 2.96
N LYS A 154 21.05 -40.98 4.25
CA LYS A 154 22.21 -41.54 4.97
C LYS A 154 22.07 -43.04 5.19
#